data_c78cb10f0d7bc90fd96a863fc21eee1e
#
_entry.id   c78cb10f0d7bc90fd96a863fc21eee1e
#
_cell.length_a   1.000
_cell.length_b   1.000
_cell.length_c   1.000
_cell.angle_alpha   90.00
_cell.angle_beta   90.00
_cell.angle_gamma   90.00
#
_symmetry.space_group_name_H-M   'P 1'
#
loop_
_entity.id
_entity.type
_entity.pdbx_description
1 polymer ?
#
loop_
_entity_poly.entity_id
_entity_poly.type
_entity_poly.pdbx_seq_one_letter_code
_entity_poly.pdbx_strand_id
1 'polypeptide(L)'
;VNLLILVVDDEPDVETLFRQQFRHDIRAGRFTMEFAQSAPAALERITNAADASIILILSDINMPGMSGLELLPKAKAIRPDVPIIMITAYGDADTKQKALENGAEALLTKPIDFVILRTEIDARVERAA
;
A
#
# COMPACT_ATOMS: atom_id res chain seq x y z
N VAL A 1 -1.71 11.37 16.93
CA VAL A 1 -1.24 11.25 15.54
C VAL A 1 -2.04 10.18 14.83
N ASN A 2 -2.55 10.52 13.67
CA ASN A 2 -3.41 9.64 12.90
C ASN A 2 -2.57 8.90 11.84
N LEU A 3 -2.17 7.67 12.14
CA LEU A 3 -1.37 6.87 11.22
C LEU A 3 -2.27 6.27 10.14
N LEU A 4 -1.92 6.47 8.88
CA LEU A 4 -2.72 6.03 7.74
C LEU A 4 -1.97 5.02 6.87
N ILE A 5 -2.66 3.93 6.54
CA ILE A 5 -2.22 2.97 5.53
C ILE A 5 -3.14 3.12 4.33
N LEU A 6 -2.56 3.40 3.16
CA LEU A 6 -3.29 3.52 1.90
C LEU A 6 -3.15 2.24 1.10
N VAL A 7 -4.28 1.63 0.76
CA VAL A 7 -4.33 0.40 -0.04
C VAL A 7 -4.88 0.74 -1.42
N VAL A 8 -4.15 0.40 -2.46
CA VAL A 8 -4.52 0.67 -3.85
C VAL A 8 -4.77 -0.64 -4.57
N ASP A 9 -6.01 -0.88 -4.94
CA ASP A 9 -6.42 -2.09 -5.66
C ASP A 9 -7.75 -1.82 -6.35
N ASP A 10 -7.90 -2.25 -7.59
CA ASP A 10 -9.11 -2.04 -8.36
C ASP A 10 -10.26 -2.99 -8.00
N GLU A 11 -9.98 -4.03 -7.22
CA GLU A 11 -10.98 -5.01 -6.78
C GLU A 11 -11.66 -4.55 -5.48
N PRO A 12 -12.99 -4.30 -5.50
CA PRO A 12 -13.70 -3.85 -4.29
C PRO A 12 -13.64 -4.84 -3.12
N ASP A 13 -13.54 -6.14 -3.41
CA ASP A 13 -13.48 -7.17 -2.39
C ASP A 13 -12.23 -7.08 -1.50
N VAL A 14 -11.18 -6.46 -2.01
CA VAL A 14 -9.92 -6.26 -1.26
C VAL A 14 -10.17 -5.37 -0.04
N GLU A 15 -10.96 -4.33 -0.18
CA GLU A 15 -11.29 -3.46 0.95
C GLU A 15 -11.98 -4.25 2.07
N THR A 16 -12.99 -5.05 1.72
CA THR A 16 -13.71 -5.88 2.68
C THR A 16 -12.77 -6.83 3.41
N LEU A 17 -11.90 -7.50 2.65
CA LEU A 17 -10.95 -8.46 3.20
C LEU A 17 -9.98 -7.78 4.18
N PHE A 18 -9.38 -6.66 3.79
CA PHE A 18 -8.45 -5.93 4.64
C PHE A 18 -9.11 -5.41 5.91
N ARG A 19 -10.34 -4.89 5.79
CA ARG A 19 -11.06 -4.39 6.97
C ARG A 19 -11.38 -5.52 7.94
N GLN A 20 -11.66 -6.72 7.47
CA GLN A 20 -11.86 -7.90 8.32
C GLN A 20 -10.56 -8.32 9.01
N GLN A 21 -9.47 -8.39 8.26
CA GLN A 21 -8.18 -8.86 8.77
C GLN A 21 -7.58 -7.92 9.82
N PHE A 22 -7.81 -6.62 9.67
CA PHE A 22 -7.24 -5.60 10.55
C PHE A 22 -8.28 -4.90 11.42
N ARG A 23 -9.44 -5.51 11.59
CA ARG A 23 -10.56 -4.92 12.33
C ARG A 23 -10.19 -4.50 13.76
N HIS A 24 -9.48 -5.35 14.47
CA HIS A 24 -9.09 -5.05 15.86
C HIS A 24 -8.10 -3.89 15.94
N ASP A 25 -7.15 -3.85 15.03
CA ASP A 25 -6.15 -2.77 14.97
C ASP A 25 -6.81 -1.42 14.68
N ILE A 26 -7.74 -1.41 13.74
CA ILE A 26 -8.46 -0.19 13.36
C ILE A 26 -9.34 0.29 14.52
N ARG A 27 -10.06 -0.61 15.18
CA ARG A 27 -10.90 -0.28 16.34
C ARG A 27 -10.09 0.22 17.51
N ALA A 28 -8.90 -0.34 17.72
CA ALA A 28 -7.99 0.08 18.77
C ALA A 28 -7.29 1.41 18.49
N GLY A 29 -7.48 1.96 17.29
CA GLY A 29 -6.87 3.22 16.92
C GLY A 29 -5.38 3.14 16.62
N ARG A 30 -4.85 1.94 16.36
CA ARG A 30 -3.43 1.78 16.01
C ARG A 30 -3.11 2.45 14.68
N PHE A 31 -4.02 2.38 13.72
CA PHE A 31 -3.93 3.02 12.42
C PHE A 31 -5.31 3.06 11.76
N THR A 32 -5.43 3.87 10.72
CA THR A 32 -6.59 3.84 9.84
C THR A 32 -6.18 3.28 8.49
N MET A 33 -7.13 2.70 7.75
CA MET A 33 -6.91 2.23 6.39
C MET A 33 -7.85 2.97 5.45
N GLU A 34 -7.31 3.46 4.35
CA GLU A 34 -8.09 4.03 3.25
C GLU A 34 -7.80 3.25 1.98
N PHE A 35 -8.75 3.27 1.07
CA PHE A 35 -8.68 2.45 -0.14
C PHE A 35 -8.89 3.31 -1.37
N ALA A 36 -8.02 3.17 -2.35
CA ALA A 36 -8.13 3.79 -3.66
C ALA A 36 -8.28 2.69 -4.70
N GLN A 37 -9.27 2.81 -5.59
CA GLN A 37 -9.55 1.77 -6.58
C GLN A 37 -8.86 1.99 -7.92
N SER A 38 -7.99 3.00 -7.99
CA SER A 38 -7.19 3.28 -9.18
C SER A 38 -5.92 4.02 -8.81
N ALA A 39 -4.93 3.98 -9.68
CA ALA A 39 -3.70 4.73 -9.47
C ALA A 39 -3.92 6.25 -9.48
N PRO A 40 -4.73 6.83 -10.38
CA PRO A 40 -5.02 8.27 -10.31
C PRO A 40 -5.71 8.68 -9.01
N ALA A 41 -6.66 7.87 -8.51
CA ALA A 41 -7.31 8.15 -7.23
C ALA A 41 -6.32 8.10 -6.07
N ALA A 42 -5.38 7.14 -6.11
CA ALA A 42 -4.31 7.05 -5.12
C ALA A 42 -3.41 8.28 -5.13
N LEU A 43 -3.00 8.74 -6.31
CA LEU A 43 -2.16 9.94 -6.45
C LEU A 43 -2.87 11.19 -5.91
N GLU A 44 -4.15 11.33 -6.19
CA GLU A 44 -4.94 12.44 -5.65
C GLU A 44 -4.98 12.39 -4.13
N ARG A 45 -5.21 11.21 -3.56
CA ARG A 45 -5.26 11.04 -2.11
C ARG A 45 -3.90 11.35 -1.46
N ILE A 46 -2.81 10.89 -2.06
CA ILE A 46 -1.45 11.14 -1.57
C ILE A 46 -1.14 12.64 -1.61
N THR A 47 -1.50 13.30 -2.71
CA THR A 47 -1.28 14.74 -2.88
C THR A 47 -2.04 15.55 -1.83
N ASN A 48 -3.25 15.12 -1.48
CA ASN A 48 -4.13 15.82 -0.54
C ASN A 48 -3.99 15.34 0.90
N ALA A 49 -2.97 14.53 1.21
CA ALA A 49 -2.80 13.93 2.53
C ALA A 49 -1.97 14.79 3.49
N ALA A 50 -2.11 16.12 3.39
CA ALA A 50 -1.34 17.04 4.25
C ALA A 50 -1.61 16.83 5.75
N ASP A 51 -2.82 16.37 6.08
CA ASP A 51 -3.27 16.21 7.47
C ASP A 51 -3.06 14.81 8.02
N ALA A 52 -2.64 13.85 7.19
CA ALA A 52 -2.52 12.45 7.58
C ALA A 52 -1.07 11.98 7.49
N SER A 53 -0.63 11.24 8.49
CA SER A 53 0.65 10.57 8.45
C SER A 53 0.50 9.26 7.70
N ILE A 54 0.76 9.26 6.40
CA ILE A 54 0.80 8.03 5.62
C ILE A 54 2.09 7.30 5.99
N ILE A 55 1.94 6.10 6.56
CA ILE A 55 3.08 5.30 7.02
C ILE A 55 3.44 4.17 6.07
N LEU A 56 2.52 3.82 5.18
CA LEU A 56 2.71 2.73 4.24
C LEU A 56 1.69 2.83 3.11
N ILE A 57 2.12 2.53 1.89
CA ILE A 57 1.25 2.37 0.74
C ILE A 57 1.39 0.92 0.26
N LEU A 58 0.25 0.24 0.12
CA LEU A 58 0.17 -1.12 -0.45
C LEU A 58 -0.52 -0.98 -1.80
N SER A 59 0.11 -1.40 -2.88
CA SER A 59 -0.48 -1.24 -4.22
C SER A 59 -0.42 -2.51 -5.04
N ASP A 60 -1.54 -2.87 -5.63
CA ASP A 60 -1.58 -3.87 -6.68
C ASP A 60 -0.82 -3.37 -7.90
N ILE A 61 -0.17 -4.27 -8.61
CA ILE A 61 0.53 -3.93 -9.86
C ILE A 61 -0.44 -3.90 -11.03
N ASN A 62 -1.31 -4.90 -11.14
CA ASN A 62 -2.18 -5.06 -12.31
C ASN A 62 -3.50 -4.35 -12.12
N MET A 63 -3.57 -3.12 -12.59
CA MET A 63 -4.78 -2.30 -12.58
C MET A 63 -5.03 -1.72 -13.97
N PRO A 64 -6.30 -1.57 -14.39
CA PRO A 64 -6.61 -0.97 -15.69
C PRO A 64 -6.15 0.49 -15.73
N GLY A 65 -5.68 0.92 -16.91
CA GLY A 65 -5.12 2.25 -17.09
C GLY A 65 -3.71 2.31 -16.54
N MET A 66 -3.48 3.14 -15.53
CA MET A 66 -2.16 3.24 -14.90
C MET A 66 -1.93 2.04 -13.99
N SER A 67 -0.84 1.29 -14.23
CA SER A 67 -0.46 0.15 -13.40
C SER A 67 0.19 0.61 -12.08
N GLY A 68 0.33 -0.33 -11.15
CA GLY A 68 1.05 -0.06 -9.91
C GLY A 68 2.52 0.26 -10.14
N LEU A 69 3.15 -0.34 -11.16
CA LEU A 69 4.55 -0.03 -11.50
C LEU A 69 4.71 1.40 -12.03
N GLU A 70 3.69 1.91 -12.72
CA GLU A 70 3.68 3.30 -13.17
C GLU A 70 3.36 4.27 -12.04
N LEU A 71 2.50 3.86 -11.11
CA LEU A 71 2.17 4.63 -9.92
C LEU A 71 3.38 4.86 -9.02
N LEU A 72 4.21 3.84 -8.86
CA LEU A 72 5.30 3.80 -7.90
C LEU A 72 6.25 5.01 -8.00
N PRO A 73 6.85 5.33 -9.16
CA PRO A 73 7.72 6.50 -9.23
C PRO A 73 6.98 7.82 -8.99
N LYS A 74 5.73 7.91 -9.41
CA LYS A 74 4.91 9.12 -9.20
C LYS A 74 4.59 9.34 -7.72
N ALA A 75 4.24 8.28 -7.01
CA ALA A 75 3.99 8.36 -5.57
C ALA A 75 5.27 8.70 -4.80
N LYS A 76 6.40 8.11 -5.19
CA LYS A 76 7.70 8.41 -4.59
C LYS A 76 8.14 9.85 -4.84
N ALA A 77 7.79 10.42 -5.97
CA ALA A 77 8.10 11.83 -6.25
C ALA A 77 7.33 12.78 -5.32
N ILE A 78 6.09 12.42 -4.97
CA ILE A 78 5.25 13.23 -4.06
C ILE A 78 5.65 13.02 -2.60
N ARG A 79 5.84 11.77 -2.21
CA ARG A 79 6.16 11.38 -0.82
C ARG A 79 7.33 10.39 -0.82
N PRO A 80 8.58 10.88 -0.98
CA PRO A 80 9.76 10.00 -1.00
C PRO A 80 10.02 9.31 0.34
N ASP A 81 9.45 9.81 1.42
CA ASP A 81 9.59 9.26 2.78
C ASP A 81 8.68 8.07 3.06
N VAL A 82 7.64 7.85 2.24
CA VAL A 82 6.64 6.80 2.51
C VAL A 82 7.05 5.49 1.84
N PRO A 83 7.16 4.39 2.60
CA PRO A 83 7.44 3.09 2.02
C PRO A 83 6.26 2.59 1.18
N ILE A 84 6.56 1.94 0.06
CA ILE A 84 5.56 1.35 -0.82
C ILE A 84 5.88 -0.13 -0.99
N ILE A 85 4.90 -0.97 -0.71
CA ILE A 85 4.98 -2.42 -0.95
C ILE A 85 4.04 -2.75 -2.10
N MET A 86 4.57 -3.44 -3.10
CA MET A 86 3.77 -3.87 -4.24
C MET A 86 3.18 -5.25 -3.99
N ILE A 87 1.99 -5.48 -4.51
CA ILE A 87 1.29 -6.77 -4.41
C ILE A 87 0.91 -7.21 -5.82
N THR A 88 1.18 -8.46 -6.16
CA THR A 88 0.89 -8.96 -7.52
C THR A 88 0.55 -10.44 -7.50
N ALA A 89 -0.26 -10.85 -8.49
CA ALA A 89 -0.48 -12.26 -8.78
C ALA A 89 0.72 -12.88 -9.53
N TYR A 90 1.60 -12.04 -10.08
CA TYR A 90 2.73 -12.46 -10.91
C TYR A 90 4.04 -12.05 -10.26
N GLY A 91 4.52 -12.89 -9.33
CA GLY A 91 5.74 -12.61 -8.57
C GLY A 91 7.01 -13.14 -9.21
N ASP A 92 7.17 -13.01 -10.54
CA ASP A 92 8.40 -13.43 -11.20
C ASP A 92 9.57 -12.50 -10.85
N ALA A 93 10.80 -12.97 -11.13
CA ALA A 93 12.01 -12.23 -10.79
C ALA A 93 12.09 -10.90 -11.53
N ASP A 94 11.59 -10.84 -12.75
CA ASP A 94 11.61 -9.62 -13.58
C ASP A 94 10.71 -8.53 -13.01
N THR A 95 9.49 -8.89 -12.62
CA THR A 95 8.54 -7.98 -12.00
C THR A 95 9.07 -7.49 -10.64
N LYS A 96 9.64 -8.39 -9.85
CA LYS A 96 10.24 -8.03 -8.57
C LYS A 96 11.38 -7.04 -8.74
N GLN A 97 12.27 -7.30 -9.71
CA GLN A 97 13.39 -6.42 -9.98
C GLN A 97 12.92 -5.02 -10.39
N LYS A 98 11.94 -4.92 -11.30
CA LYS A 98 11.38 -3.64 -11.72
C LYS A 98 10.78 -2.86 -10.57
N ALA A 99 10.04 -3.54 -9.69
CA ALA A 99 9.45 -2.90 -8.53
C ALA A 99 10.53 -2.33 -7.61
N LEU A 100 11.54 -3.12 -7.28
CA LEU A 100 12.62 -2.68 -6.41
C LEU A 100 13.44 -1.55 -7.03
N GLU A 101 13.74 -1.61 -8.32
CA GLU A 101 14.46 -0.55 -9.04
C GLU A 101 13.71 0.77 -9.02
N ASN A 102 12.37 0.74 -9.00
CA ASN A 102 11.53 1.93 -8.99
C ASN A 102 11.19 2.40 -7.57
N GLY A 103 11.77 1.79 -6.55
CA GLY A 103 11.67 2.28 -5.19
C GLY A 103 10.71 1.55 -4.26
N ALA A 104 10.17 0.39 -4.67
CA ALA A 104 9.38 -0.42 -3.77
C ALA A 104 10.28 -1.04 -2.70
N GLU A 105 9.78 -1.11 -1.46
CA GLU A 105 10.52 -1.76 -0.39
C GLU A 105 10.43 -3.28 -0.47
N ALA A 106 9.30 -3.80 -0.98
CA ALA A 106 9.07 -5.22 -1.08
C ALA A 106 8.02 -5.53 -2.14
N LEU A 107 7.96 -6.78 -2.55
CA LEU A 107 6.92 -7.32 -3.42
C LEU A 107 6.32 -8.54 -2.73
N LEU A 108 5.02 -8.53 -2.53
CA LEU A 108 4.27 -9.66 -2.00
C LEU A 108 3.43 -10.28 -3.13
N THR A 109 3.29 -11.60 -3.12
CA THR A 109 2.49 -12.29 -4.13
C THR A 109 1.12 -12.66 -3.58
N LYS A 110 0.13 -12.67 -4.46
CA LYS A 110 -1.22 -13.17 -4.12
C LYS A 110 -1.24 -14.69 -4.22
N PRO A 111 -2.00 -15.39 -3.36
CA PRO A 111 -2.85 -14.84 -2.32
C PRO A 111 -2.02 -14.25 -1.18
N ILE A 112 -2.53 -13.16 -0.60
CA ILE A 112 -1.79 -12.42 0.44
C ILE A 112 -1.66 -13.29 1.69
N ASP A 113 -0.42 -13.43 2.18
CA ASP A 113 -0.15 -14.00 3.49
C ASP A 113 -0.28 -12.88 4.52
N PHE A 114 -1.39 -12.86 5.26
CA PHE A 114 -1.66 -11.80 6.21
C PHE A 114 -0.74 -11.82 7.44
N VAL A 115 -0.07 -12.94 7.72
CA VAL A 115 0.95 -12.99 8.77
C VAL A 115 2.16 -12.17 8.36
N ILE A 116 2.63 -12.37 7.13
CA ILE A 116 3.76 -11.59 6.57
C ILE A 116 3.39 -10.12 6.48
N LEU A 117 2.20 -9.82 5.94
CA LEU A 117 1.74 -8.44 5.79
C LEU A 117 1.61 -7.74 7.14
N ARG A 118 1.08 -8.41 8.15
CA ARG A 118 0.96 -7.86 9.50
C ARG A 118 2.34 -7.51 10.07
N THR A 119 3.33 -8.36 9.87
CA THR A 119 4.71 -8.09 10.31
C THR A 119 5.24 -6.81 9.66
N GLU A 120 4.99 -6.63 8.37
CA GLU A 120 5.41 -5.43 7.64
C GLU A 120 4.70 -4.18 8.16
N ILE A 121 3.40 -4.28 8.40
CA ILE A 121 2.61 -3.16 8.93
C ILE A 121 3.07 -2.80 10.34
N ASP A 122 3.24 -3.79 11.21
CA ASP A 122 3.64 -3.55 12.60
C ASP A 122 4.99 -2.84 12.68
N ALA A 123 5.93 -3.21 11.81
CA ALA A 123 7.24 -2.55 11.74
C ALA A 123 7.10 -1.05 11.43
N ARG A 124 6.20 -0.68 10.50
CA ARG A 124 5.99 0.73 10.13
C ARG A 124 5.24 1.50 11.20
N VAL A 125 4.27 0.86 11.86
CA VAL A 125 3.55 1.48 12.99
C VAL A 125 4.52 1.77 14.14
N GLU A 126 5.40 0.84 14.46
CA GLU A 126 6.40 1.01 15.50
C GLU A 126 7.38 2.14 15.19
N ARG A 127 7.82 2.27 13.93
CA ARG A 127 8.72 3.35 13.52
C ARG A 127 8.06 4.71 13.61
N ALA A 128 6.74 4.79 13.39
CA ALA A 128 6.00 6.03 13.41
C ALA A 128 5.57 6.45 14.81
N ALA A 129 5.64 5.55 15.77
CA ALA A 129 5.20 5.80 17.15
C ALA A 129 6.21 6.66 17.94
#